data_37b37a60b2ff2bbebd515ae41bbff79f
#
_entry.id   37b37a60b2ff2bbebd515ae41bbff79f
#
_cell.length_a   1.000
_cell.length_b   1.000
_cell.length_c   1.000
_cell.angle_alpha   90.00
_cell.angle_beta   90.00
_cell.angle_gamma   90.00
#
_symmetry.space_group_name_H-M   'P 1'
#
loop_
_entity.id
_entity.type
_entity.pdbx_description
1 polymer ?
#
loop_
_entity_poly.entity_id
_entity_poly.type
_entity_poly.pdbx_seq_one_letter_code
_entity_poly.pdbx_strand_id
1 'polypeptide(L)'
;MYRIAADLHTHTLVSNHAFNTITEMARAAKEMGYCALAVTDHGPAMPDSPHIWYFYNVRRLPDVLEGIPVLKGAEANVMDVNGTLDLPSEVLNGLDWVIASIHTDCLPGTLTVEQATDLWLKVAENPAVDMIGHSEQAKHVYDYERVTKVFAEHHKVVELNGNSWAVRPEGAGNMKALALACKKAGCPVALNSDAHSIYQMQAGVGHLVRLLEEIDFPEELVVNSSPRRLLEELKLHNKPVVERIGGT
;
A
#
# COMPACT_ATOMS: atom_id res chain seq x y z
N MET A 1 -6.23 -18.34 -11.80
CA MET A 1 -5.75 -17.02 -12.33
C MET A 1 -6.26 -15.96 -11.38
N TYR A 2 -5.38 -15.27 -10.68
CA TYR A 2 -5.74 -14.19 -9.76
C TYR A 2 -6.40 -13.04 -10.53
N ARG A 3 -7.51 -12.53 -9.99
CA ARG A 3 -8.13 -11.30 -10.47
C ARG A 3 -7.86 -10.22 -9.42
N ILE A 4 -7.39 -9.06 -9.85
CA ILE A 4 -7.25 -7.92 -8.95
C ILE A 4 -8.50 -7.06 -9.07
N ALA A 5 -9.19 -6.90 -7.96
CA ALA A 5 -10.50 -6.24 -7.89
C ALA A 5 -10.42 -4.79 -7.38
N ALA A 6 -9.30 -4.38 -6.82
CA ALA A 6 -9.05 -3.02 -6.34
C ALA A 6 -7.57 -2.69 -6.41
N ASP A 7 -7.23 -1.42 -6.56
CA ASP A 7 -5.87 -0.90 -6.39
C ASP A 7 -5.83 -0.10 -5.07
N LEU A 8 -4.93 -0.50 -4.18
CA LEU A 8 -4.83 0.05 -2.84
C LEU A 8 -3.62 0.99 -2.67
N HIS A 9 -2.92 1.33 -3.76
CA HIS A 9 -1.80 2.25 -3.77
C HIS A 9 -1.79 3.05 -5.07
N THR A 10 -2.33 4.27 -5.02
CA THR A 10 -2.37 5.19 -6.15
C THR A 10 -2.19 6.64 -5.70
N HIS A 11 -1.67 7.48 -6.59
CA HIS A 11 -1.38 8.89 -6.33
C HIS A 11 -2.21 9.80 -7.21
N THR A 12 -2.44 11.02 -6.72
CA THR A 12 -3.13 12.08 -7.45
C THR A 12 -2.21 13.28 -7.66
N LEU A 13 -2.66 14.27 -8.42
CA LEU A 13 -1.91 15.47 -8.73
C LEU A 13 -1.48 16.32 -7.50
N VAL A 14 -1.92 15.96 -6.29
CA VAL A 14 -1.42 16.61 -5.07
C VAL A 14 -0.04 16.09 -4.65
N SER A 15 0.33 14.90 -5.10
CA SER A 15 1.73 14.45 -5.19
C SER A 15 2.27 14.96 -6.52
N ASN A 16 3.06 16.04 -6.53
CA ASN A 16 3.31 16.87 -7.73
C ASN A 16 3.90 16.14 -8.95
N HIS A 17 4.41 14.92 -8.79
CA HIS A 17 4.85 14.08 -9.90
C HIS A 17 3.78 13.09 -10.39
N ALA A 18 2.54 13.17 -9.85
CA ALA A 18 1.38 12.48 -10.38
C ALA A 18 0.49 13.45 -11.20
N PHE A 19 -0.34 12.93 -12.10
CA PHE A 19 -0.90 13.72 -13.18
C PHE A 19 -2.42 13.83 -13.20
N ASN A 20 -3.14 13.06 -12.38
CA ASN A 20 -4.59 12.99 -12.44
C ASN A 20 -5.25 13.41 -11.13
N THR A 21 -6.45 13.94 -11.25
CA THR A 21 -7.32 14.23 -10.11
C THR A 21 -7.89 12.93 -9.51
N ILE A 22 -8.31 12.99 -8.25
CA ILE A 22 -8.99 11.85 -7.59
C ILE A 22 -10.23 11.37 -8.39
N THR A 23 -10.95 12.29 -9.02
CA THR A 23 -12.14 11.96 -9.85
C THR A 23 -11.75 11.20 -11.12
N GLU A 24 -10.67 11.62 -11.80
CA GLU A 24 -10.16 10.92 -12.98
C GLU A 24 -9.64 9.52 -12.63
N MET A 25 -8.91 9.38 -11.50
CA MET A 25 -8.44 8.09 -11.01
C MET A 25 -9.62 7.15 -10.68
N ALA A 26 -10.64 7.65 -9.98
CA ALA A 26 -11.84 6.86 -9.65
C ALA A 26 -12.61 6.42 -10.91
N ARG A 27 -12.75 7.30 -11.91
CA ARG A 27 -13.38 6.98 -13.20
C ARG A 27 -12.61 5.89 -13.94
N ALA A 28 -11.31 6.01 -14.04
CA ALA A 28 -10.44 5.03 -14.67
C ALA A 28 -10.53 3.66 -13.96
N ALA A 29 -10.48 3.65 -12.63
CA ALA A 29 -10.63 2.43 -11.84
C ALA A 29 -11.97 1.72 -12.12
N LYS A 30 -13.08 2.50 -12.19
CA LYS A 30 -14.39 1.96 -12.55
C LYS A 30 -14.39 1.37 -13.96
N GLU A 31 -13.84 2.07 -14.95
CA GLU A 31 -13.77 1.61 -16.35
C GLU A 31 -12.93 0.33 -16.48
N MET A 32 -11.91 0.15 -15.64
CA MET A 32 -11.10 -1.07 -15.53
C MET A 32 -11.83 -2.21 -14.80
N GLY A 33 -13.01 -1.94 -14.22
CA GLY A 33 -13.83 -2.93 -13.51
C GLY A 33 -13.37 -3.18 -12.06
N TYR A 34 -12.64 -2.23 -11.47
CA TYR A 34 -12.31 -2.29 -10.04
C TYR A 34 -13.54 -2.02 -9.18
N CYS A 35 -13.61 -2.67 -8.02
CA CYS A 35 -14.69 -2.50 -7.05
C CYS A 35 -14.41 -1.37 -6.05
N ALA A 36 -13.16 -0.95 -5.92
CA ALA A 36 -12.72 0.14 -5.07
C ALA A 36 -11.35 0.67 -5.53
N LEU A 37 -11.01 1.87 -5.09
CA LEU A 37 -9.71 2.50 -5.28
C LEU A 37 -9.24 3.09 -3.94
N ALA A 38 -7.97 2.95 -3.56
CA ALA A 38 -7.38 3.77 -2.52
C ALA A 38 -6.53 4.89 -3.14
N VAL A 39 -6.75 6.10 -2.66
CA VAL A 39 -5.90 7.25 -2.98
C VAL A 39 -4.98 7.48 -1.79
N THR A 40 -3.68 7.33 -2.01
CA THR A 40 -2.67 7.25 -0.97
C THR A 40 -1.50 8.17 -1.28
N ASP A 41 -1.81 9.47 -1.48
CA ASP A 41 -0.80 10.48 -1.77
C ASP A 41 0.31 10.50 -0.71
N HIS A 42 1.51 10.86 -1.14
CA HIS A 42 2.71 10.89 -0.29
C HIS A 42 2.54 11.76 0.94
N GLY A 43 3.02 11.28 2.08
CA GLY A 43 3.11 12.03 3.31
C GLY A 43 4.00 13.28 3.21
N PRO A 44 3.84 14.25 4.12
CA PRO A 44 4.36 15.62 3.95
C PRO A 44 5.89 15.74 3.98
N ALA A 45 6.64 14.69 4.33
CA ALA A 45 8.10 14.72 4.29
C ALA A 45 8.69 14.55 2.89
N MET A 46 7.92 14.04 1.92
CA MET A 46 8.37 14.01 0.52
C MET A 46 8.47 15.43 -0.03
N PRO A 47 9.53 15.76 -0.82
CA PRO A 47 9.78 17.13 -1.28
C PRO A 47 8.65 17.77 -2.09
N ASP A 48 7.85 16.97 -2.77
CA ASP A 48 6.75 17.40 -3.64
C ASP A 48 5.36 17.00 -3.16
N SER A 49 5.24 16.63 -1.88
CA SER A 49 4.01 16.18 -1.25
C SER A 49 3.03 17.33 -0.96
N PRO A 50 1.75 17.01 -0.72
CA PRO A 50 0.78 17.97 -0.26
C PRO A 50 1.08 18.45 1.17
N HIS A 51 0.60 19.66 1.48
CA HIS A 51 0.59 20.14 2.86
C HIS A 51 -0.26 19.22 3.75
N ILE A 52 0.10 19.08 5.03
CA ILE A 52 -0.59 18.21 6.01
C ILE A 52 -2.12 18.46 6.07
N TRP A 53 -2.58 19.66 5.75
CA TRP A 53 -4.02 19.97 5.70
C TRP A 53 -4.78 19.16 4.65
N TYR A 54 -4.13 18.67 3.61
CA TYR A 54 -4.73 17.75 2.66
C TYR A 54 -5.27 16.50 3.38
N PHE A 55 -4.48 15.88 4.24
CA PHE A 55 -4.84 14.65 4.97
C PHE A 55 -5.95 14.89 6.00
N TYR A 56 -6.05 16.09 6.56
CA TYR A 56 -7.20 16.48 7.39
C TYR A 56 -8.49 16.65 6.58
N ASN A 57 -8.39 17.08 5.32
CA ASN A 57 -9.54 17.43 4.50
C ASN A 57 -10.01 16.31 3.57
N VAL A 58 -9.12 15.46 3.08
CA VAL A 58 -9.48 14.37 2.15
C VAL A 58 -10.59 13.47 2.70
N ARG A 59 -10.65 13.30 4.01
CA ARG A 59 -11.69 12.55 4.72
C ARG A 59 -13.11 13.11 4.55
N ARG A 60 -13.23 14.36 4.09
CA ARG A 60 -14.53 15.03 3.87
C ARG A 60 -15.09 14.76 2.47
N LEU A 61 -14.31 14.15 1.59
CA LEU A 61 -14.80 13.74 0.29
C LEU A 61 -15.84 12.62 0.45
N PRO A 62 -16.79 12.52 -0.48
CA PRO A 62 -17.72 11.39 -0.52
C PRO A 62 -16.98 10.05 -0.53
N ASP A 63 -17.59 9.03 0.08
CA ASP A 63 -17.01 7.67 0.09
C ASP A 63 -17.13 7.00 -1.28
N VAL A 64 -18.05 7.45 -2.13
CA VAL A 64 -18.25 6.97 -3.49
C VAL A 64 -18.01 8.12 -4.45
N LEU A 65 -17.06 7.98 -5.35
CA LEU A 65 -16.76 8.90 -6.44
C LEU A 65 -16.89 8.15 -7.76
N GLU A 66 -17.47 8.78 -8.80
CA GLU A 66 -17.67 8.16 -10.12
C GLU A 66 -18.38 6.77 -10.07
N GLY A 67 -19.05 6.48 -8.94
CA GLY A 67 -19.81 5.23 -8.73
C GLY A 67 -18.98 4.05 -8.27
N ILE A 68 -17.79 4.29 -7.67
CA ILE A 68 -17.03 3.29 -6.92
C ILE A 68 -16.60 3.83 -5.55
N PRO A 69 -16.46 2.98 -4.53
CA PRO A 69 -15.84 3.32 -3.27
C PRO A 69 -14.40 3.83 -3.45
N VAL A 70 -14.08 4.95 -2.79
CA VAL A 70 -12.72 5.51 -2.75
C VAL A 70 -12.26 5.58 -1.31
N LEU A 71 -11.24 4.80 -0.97
CA LEU A 71 -10.55 4.82 0.31
C LEU A 71 -9.63 6.04 0.36
N LYS A 72 -9.85 6.91 1.34
CA LYS A 72 -9.02 8.11 1.56
C LYS A 72 -7.86 7.73 2.46
N GLY A 73 -6.69 7.58 1.86
CA GLY A 73 -5.50 7.09 2.51
C GLY A 73 -4.31 8.04 2.48
N ALA A 74 -3.17 7.51 2.84
CA ALA A 74 -1.86 8.14 2.71
C ALA A 74 -0.78 7.08 2.54
N GLU A 75 0.24 7.40 1.79
CA GLU A 75 1.53 6.73 1.84
C GLU A 75 2.45 7.53 2.79
N ALA A 76 2.44 7.14 4.06
CA ALA A 76 3.22 7.78 5.11
C ALA A 76 4.71 7.38 5.01
N ASN A 77 5.60 8.35 5.13
CA ASN A 77 7.03 8.12 5.06
C ASN A 77 7.58 7.64 6.40
N VAL A 78 8.39 6.58 6.37
CA VAL A 78 9.22 6.17 7.51
C VAL A 78 10.42 7.09 7.60
N MET A 79 10.54 7.81 8.72
CA MET A 79 11.49 8.90 8.90
C MET A 79 12.81 8.50 9.57
N ASP A 80 12.80 7.41 10.33
CA ASP A 80 13.95 6.95 11.08
C ASP A 80 13.91 5.44 11.37
N VAL A 81 15.00 4.93 11.94
CA VAL A 81 15.15 3.51 12.35
C VAL A 81 14.23 3.09 13.51
N ASN A 82 13.48 4.03 14.08
CA ASN A 82 12.49 3.72 15.11
C ASN A 82 11.09 3.51 14.51
N GLY A 83 10.94 3.63 13.18
CA GLY A 83 9.65 3.48 12.51
C GLY A 83 8.72 4.69 12.70
N THR A 84 9.29 5.87 13.03
CA THR A 84 8.53 7.12 13.11
C THR A 84 7.95 7.47 11.75
N LEU A 85 6.65 7.81 11.68
CA LEU A 85 6.00 8.25 10.46
C LEU A 85 5.87 9.77 10.43
N ASP A 86 5.81 10.33 9.22
CA ASP A 86 5.72 11.78 8.99
C ASP A 86 4.31 12.37 9.17
N LEU A 87 3.32 11.54 9.43
CA LEU A 87 1.95 11.95 9.76
C LEU A 87 1.63 11.69 11.24
N PRO A 88 1.01 12.64 11.95
CA PRO A 88 0.63 12.44 13.35
C PRO A 88 -0.48 11.39 13.48
N SER A 89 -0.51 10.69 14.61
CA SER A 89 -1.44 9.58 14.87
C SER A 89 -2.91 9.97 14.71
N GLU A 90 -3.29 11.20 15.04
CA GLU A 90 -4.67 11.69 14.86
C GLU A 90 -5.09 11.78 13.37
N VAL A 91 -4.14 12.03 12.47
CA VAL A 91 -4.38 12.00 11.02
C VAL A 91 -4.48 10.55 10.57
N LEU A 92 -3.47 9.74 10.89
CA LEU A 92 -3.40 8.33 10.49
C LEU A 92 -4.65 7.55 10.91
N ASN A 93 -5.09 7.71 12.16
CA ASN A 93 -6.29 7.05 12.69
C ASN A 93 -7.61 7.50 12.02
N GLY A 94 -7.59 8.64 11.34
CA GLY A 94 -8.76 9.15 10.62
C GLY A 94 -8.82 8.74 9.15
N LEU A 95 -7.79 8.10 8.62
CA LEU A 95 -7.71 7.66 7.22
C LEU A 95 -8.30 6.24 7.05
N ASP A 96 -8.81 5.98 5.86
CA ASP A 96 -9.40 4.70 5.51
C ASP A 96 -8.32 3.63 5.20
N TRP A 97 -7.13 4.05 4.74
CA TRP A 97 -6.02 3.16 4.41
C TRP A 97 -4.67 3.87 4.59
N VAL A 98 -3.75 3.27 5.32
CA VAL A 98 -2.43 3.84 5.60
C VAL A 98 -1.35 2.87 5.16
N ILE A 99 -0.49 3.33 4.27
CA ILE A 99 0.71 2.64 3.81
C ILE A 99 1.91 3.25 4.55
N ALA A 100 2.82 2.42 5.03
CA ALA A 100 4.12 2.86 5.52
C ALA A 100 5.20 2.47 4.51
N SER A 101 5.93 3.45 3.99
CA SER A 101 6.96 3.26 2.96
C SER A 101 8.28 3.92 3.32
N ILE A 102 9.38 3.33 2.86
CA ILE A 102 10.70 3.96 2.94
C ILE A 102 10.99 4.64 1.60
N HIS A 103 11.16 5.96 1.63
CA HIS A 103 11.64 6.75 0.50
C HIS A 103 13.03 7.29 0.82
N THR A 104 13.94 7.26 -0.16
CA THR A 104 15.35 7.69 0.02
C THR A 104 15.44 9.17 0.40
N ASP A 105 14.49 10.00 -0.01
CA ASP A 105 14.43 11.42 0.33
C ASP A 105 14.05 11.66 1.81
N CYS A 106 13.32 10.74 2.42
CA CYS A 106 12.87 10.82 3.82
C CYS A 106 13.78 10.04 4.77
N LEU A 107 14.31 8.91 4.33
CA LEU A 107 15.27 8.08 5.06
C LEU A 107 16.51 7.82 4.20
N PRO A 108 17.47 8.77 4.15
CA PRO A 108 18.62 8.67 3.28
C PRO A 108 19.62 7.59 3.73
N GLY A 109 20.37 7.08 2.77
CA GLY A 109 21.42 6.09 3.00
C GLY A 109 20.93 4.65 2.79
N THR A 110 21.73 3.71 3.30
CA THR A 110 21.46 2.27 3.24
C THR A 110 21.49 1.70 4.64
N LEU A 111 20.45 0.99 5.03
CA LEU A 111 20.37 0.30 6.30
C LEU A 111 21.08 -1.07 6.20
N THR A 112 21.71 -1.51 7.29
CA THR A 112 22.08 -2.92 7.42
C THR A 112 20.81 -3.79 7.49
N VAL A 113 20.95 -5.07 7.19
CA VAL A 113 19.81 -6.03 7.28
C VAL A 113 19.19 -6.00 8.69
N GLU A 114 20.01 -5.92 9.75
CA GLU A 114 19.53 -5.88 11.12
C GLU A 114 18.75 -4.57 11.40
N GLN A 115 19.28 -3.42 11.00
CA GLN A 115 18.61 -2.13 11.16
C GLN A 115 17.26 -2.09 10.41
N ALA A 116 17.22 -2.57 9.17
CA ALA A 116 15.99 -2.63 8.40
C ALA A 116 14.98 -3.62 8.99
N THR A 117 15.46 -4.75 9.51
CA THR A 117 14.63 -5.72 10.23
C THR A 117 14.00 -5.10 11.47
N ASP A 118 14.80 -4.46 12.33
CA ASP A 118 14.31 -3.83 13.57
C ASP A 118 13.37 -2.65 13.27
N LEU A 119 13.62 -1.89 12.20
CA LEU A 119 12.72 -0.83 11.74
C LEU A 119 11.35 -1.40 11.39
N TRP A 120 11.28 -2.43 10.54
CA TRP A 120 10.01 -2.99 10.12
C TRP A 120 9.26 -3.69 11.26
N LEU A 121 9.96 -4.28 12.23
CA LEU A 121 9.34 -4.81 13.44
C LEU A 121 8.64 -3.71 14.24
N LYS A 122 9.25 -2.53 14.37
CA LYS A 122 8.65 -1.38 15.05
C LYS A 122 7.47 -0.79 14.27
N VAL A 123 7.57 -0.71 12.94
CA VAL A 123 6.46 -0.27 12.09
C VAL A 123 5.27 -1.23 12.23
N ALA A 124 5.52 -2.53 12.35
CA ALA A 124 4.46 -3.54 12.55
C ALA A 124 3.63 -3.28 13.83
N GLU A 125 4.26 -2.78 14.89
CA GLU A 125 3.60 -2.46 16.16
C GLU A 125 2.65 -1.24 16.06
N ASN A 126 2.78 -0.41 15.02
CA ASN A 126 1.93 0.76 14.85
C ASN A 126 0.53 0.35 14.35
N PRO A 127 -0.54 0.48 15.18
CA PRO A 127 -1.88 0.02 14.81
C PRO A 127 -2.52 0.87 13.71
N ALA A 128 -2.01 2.07 13.43
CA ALA A 128 -2.52 2.94 12.38
C ALA A 128 -2.03 2.54 10.97
N VAL A 129 -0.97 1.72 10.88
CA VAL A 129 -0.44 1.22 9.60
C VAL A 129 -1.23 -0.01 9.16
N ASP A 130 -1.74 0.01 7.95
CA ASP A 130 -2.48 -1.10 7.34
C ASP A 130 -1.60 -1.93 6.40
N MET A 131 -0.78 -1.25 5.58
CA MET A 131 0.02 -1.88 4.55
C MET A 131 1.48 -1.40 4.60
N ILE A 132 2.38 -2.30 4.27
CA ILE A 132 3.82 -2.04 4.11
C ILE A 132 4.10 -1.87 2.62
N GLY A 133 4.46 -0.65 2.21
CA GLY A 133 4.67 -0.29 0.81
C GLY A 133 6.05 -0.72 0.31
N HIS A 134 6.12 -1.24 -0.92
CA HIS A 134 7.30 -1.58 -1.72
C HIS A 134 8.59 -1.89 -0.92
N SER A 135 8.47 -2.78 0.07
CA SER A 135 9.55 -3.07 1.02
C SER A 135 10.65 -4.00 0.48
N GLU A 136 10.57 -4.43 -0.78
CA GLU A 136 11.57 -5.25 -1.47
C GLU A 136 12.83 -4.50 -1.90
N GLN A 137 12.94 -3.22 -1.59
CA GLN A 137 14.01 -2.33 -2.02
C GLN A 137 15.41 -2.88 -1.68
N ALA A 138 16.36 -2.77 -2.64
CA ALA A 138 17.72 -3.27 -2.47
C ALA A 138 18.53 -2.54 -1.39
N LYS A 139 18.24 -1.26 -1.14
CA LYS A 139 18.94 -0.44 -0.12
C LYS A 139 18.56 -0.78 1.32
N HIS A 140 17.42 -1.44 1.52
CA HIS A 140 16.83 -1.68 2.84
C HIS A 140 16.36 -3.13 2.98
N VAL A 141 17.18 -4.07 2.49
CA VAL A 141 16.92 -5.51 2.64
C VAL A 141 16.85 -5.88 4.12
N TYR A 142 15.87 -6.68 4.47
CA TYR A 142 15.63 -7.13 5.85
C TYR A 142 15.41 -8.65 5.91
N ASP A 143 15.36 -9.21 7.10
CA ASP A 143 15.00 -10.62 7.33
C ASP A 143 13.51 -10.83 7.04
N TYR A 144 13.20 -11.15 5.76
CA TYR A 144 11.82 -11.35 5.32
C TYR A 144 11.10 -12.44 6.13
N GLU A 145 11.78 -13.54 6.48
CA GLU A 145 11.13 -14.63 7.21
C GLU A 145 10.76 -14.24 8.64
N ARG A 146 11.62 -13.46 9.31
CA ARG A 146 11.36 -12.97 10.67
C ARG A 146 10.26 -11.92 10.66
N VAL A 147 10.35 -10.94 9.76
CA VAL A 147 9.47 -9.77 9.77
C VAL A 147 8.07 -10.13 9.28
N THR A 148 7.92 -10.95 8.22
CA THR A 148 6.59 -11.31 7.71
C THR A 148 5.75 -12.11 8.69
N LYS A 149 6.37 -12.85 9.62
CA LYS A 149 5.65 -13.48 10.74
C LYS A 149 5.02 -12.43 11.66
N VAL A 150 5.78 -11.40 12.01
CA VAL A 150 5.28 -10.32 12.85
C VAL A 150 4.24 -9.48 12.11
N PHE A 151 4.42 -9.26 10.79
CA PHE A 151 3.39 -8.63 9.96
C PHE A 151 2.08 -9.41 10.00
N ALA A 152 2.13 -10.73 9.86
CA ALA A 152 0.93 -11.59 9.97
C ALA A 152 0.27 -11.51 11.37
N GLU A 153 1.07 -11.53 12.44
CA GLU A 153 0.61 -11.41 13.83
C GLU A 153 -0.09 -10.06 14.11
N HIS A 154 0.40 -8.99 13.49
CA HIS A 154 -0.14 -7.64 13.61
C HIS A 154 -1.12 -7.26 12.48
N HIS A 155 -1.55 -8.22 11.66
CA HIS A 155 -2.46 -8.01 10.53
C HIS A 155 -1.98 -6.95 9.53
N LYS A 156 -0.66 -6.86 9.27
CA LYS A 156 -0.11 -5.97 8.25
C LYS A 156 -0.16 -6.63 6.89
N VAL A 157 -0.69 -5.91 5.90
CA VAL A 157 -0.66 -6.33 4.50
C VAL A 157 0.71 -5.97 3.91
N VAL A 158 1.35 -6.89 3.21
CA VAL A 158 2.59 -6.60 2.47
C VAL A 158 2.24 -6.27 1.03
N GLU A 159 2.69 -5.13 0.56
CA GLU A 159 2.55 -4.78 -0.84
C GLU A 159 3.50 -5.58 -1.72
N LEU A 160 2.97 -6.11 -2.81
CA LEU A 160 3.73 -6.48 -3.98
C LEU A 160 3.48 -5.40 -5.03
N ASN A 161 4.50 -4.57 -5.30
CA ASN A 161 4.34 -3.33 -6.04
C ASN A 161 4.68 -3.52 -7.52
N GLY A 162 3.70 -3.24 -8.39
CA GLY A 162 3.84 -3.41 -9.84
C GLY A 162 4.80 -2.42 -10.49
N ASN A 163 4.96 -1.23 -9.91
CA ASN A 163 5.84 -0.19 -10.44
C ASN A 163 7.33 -0.43 -10.12
N SER A 164 7.63 -1.35 -9.19
CA SER A 164 9.01 -1.60 -8.75
C SER A 164 9.96 -2.01 -9.88
N TRP A 165 9.47 -2.73 -10.90
CA TRP A 165 10.32 -3.06 -12.05
C TRP A 165 10.76 -1.83 -12.87
N ALA A 166 9.95 -0.78 -12.85
CA ALA A 166 10.27 0.46 -13.58
C ALA A 166 11.12 1.43 -12.75
N VAL A 167 10.80 1.60 -11.46
CA VAL A 167 11.40 2.65 -10.63
C VAL A 167 12.41 2.17 -9.59
N ARG A 168 12.41 0.85 -9.28
CA ARG A 168 13.31 0.22 -8.31
C ARG A 168 13.86 -1.13 -8.84
N PRO A 169 14.39 -1.18 -10.08
CA PRO A 169 14.73 -2.45 -10.74
C PRO A 169 15.77 -3.29 -9.98
N GLU A 170 16.65 -2.65 -9.20
CA GLU A 170 17.63 -3.33 -8.36
C GLU A 170 17.00 -4.10 -7.20
N GLY A 171 15.80 -3.69 -6.75
CA GLY A 171 15.04 -4.35 -5.68
C GLY A 171 14.04 -5.38 -6.21
N ALA A 172 13.65 -5.29 -7.47
CA ALA A 172 12.60 -6.14 -8.05
C ALA A 172 12.94 -7.65 -7.96
N GLY A 173 14.21 -8.02 -7.93
CA GLY A 173 14.67 -9.39 -7.70
C GLY A 173 14.30 -9.94 -6.31
N ASN A 174 14.12 -9.08 -5.31
CA ASN A 174 13.74 -9.46 -3.95
C ASN A 174 12.24 -9.78 -3.83
N MET A 175 11.42 -9.36 -4.78
CA MET A 175 9.96 -9.53 -4.76
C MET A 175 9.55 -10.99 -4.55
N LYS A 176 10.21 -11.92 -5.25
CA LYS A 176 9.93 -13.36 -5.12
C LYS A 176 10.28 -13.88 -3.73
N ALA A 177 11.40 -13.46 -3.16
CA ALA A 177 11.81 -13.87 -1.82
C ALA A 177 10.84 -13.35 -0.76
N LEU A 178 10.40 -12.09 -0.89
CA LEU A 178 9.38 -11.47 -0.03
C LEU A 178 8.04 -12.22 -0.13
N ALA A 179 7.55 -12.48 -1.35
CA ALA A 179 6.31 -13.23 -1.58
C ALA A 179 6.35 -14.65 -0.99
N LEU A 180 7.49 -15.36 -1.12
CA LEU A 180 7.67 -16.67 -0.51
C LEU A 180 7.68 -16.61 1.02
N ALA A 181 8.28 -15.59 1.60
CA ALA A 181 8.26 -15.38 3.06
C ALA A 181 6.82 -15.09 3.54
N CYS A 182 6.06 -14.25 2.82
CA CYS A 182 4.64 -14.00 3.11
C CYS A 182 3.82 -15.29 3.04
N LYS A 183 3.99 -16.09 1.97
CA LYS A 183 3.33 -17.39 1.83
C LYS A 183 3.60 -18.30 3.02
N LYS A 184 4.88 -18.42 3.42
CA LYS A 184 5.32 -19.26 4.55
C LYS A 184 4.75 -18.80 5.89
N ALA A 185 4.63 -17.49 6.09
CA ALA A 185 4.12 -16.87 7.31
C ALA A 185 2.58 -16.81 7.38
N GLY A 186 1.87 -17.03 6.26
CA GLY A 186 0.44 -16.71 6.16
C GLY A 186 0.16 -15.20 6.19
N CYS A 187 1.15 -14.38 5.82
CA CYS A 187 1.03 -12.94 5.79
C CYS A 187 0.25 -12.48 4.55
N PRO A 188 -0.81 -11.65 4.72
CA PRO A 188 -1.59 -11.17 3.59
C PRO A 188 -0.77 -10.24 2.69
N VAL A 189 -1.08 -10.26 1.38
CA VAL A 189 -0.46 -9.38 0.40
C VAL A 189 -1.50 -8.62 -0.41
N ALA A 190 -1.10 -7.47 -0.97
CA ALA A 190 -1.87 -6.72 -1.95
C ALA A 190 -1.01 -6.51 -3.22
N LEU A 191 -1.62 -6.65 -4.39
CA LEU A 191 -0.99 -6.38 -5.67
C LEU A 191 -1.46 -5.02 -6.17
N ASN A 192 -0.58 -4.03 -6.17
CA ASN A 192 -0.93 -2.66 -6.52
C ASN A 192 -0.05 -2.12 -7.65
N SER A 193 -0.54 -1.05 -8.29
CA SER A 193 0.17 -0.42 -9.38
C SER A 193 1.17 0.66 -8.94
N ASP A 194 0.92 1.32 -7.80
CA ASP A 194 1.63 2.55 -7.40
C ASP A 194 1.52 3.61 -8.52
N ALA A 195 0.30 3.75 -9.05
CA ALA A 195 0.03 4.54 -10.24
C ALA A 195 0.06 6.04 -9.94
N HIS A 196 0.84 6.78 -10.71
CA HIS A 196 0.93 8.24 -10.72
C HIS A 196 0.15 8.87 -11.89
N SER A 197 -0.53 8.02 -12.67
CA SER A 197 -1.47 8.41 -13.72
C SER A 197 -2.41 7.27 -14.05
N ILE A 198 -3.56 7.60 -14.67
CA ILE A 198 -4.51 6.61 -15.17
C ILE A 198 -3.87 5.61 -16.15
N TYR A 199 -2.81 6.01 -16.84
CA TYR A 199 -2.09 5.15 -17.79
C TYR A 199 -1.17 4.12 -17.11
N GLN A 200 -0.87 4.32 -15.83
CA GLN A 200 -0.03 3.40 -15.03
C GLN A 200 -0.87 2.44 -14.18
N MET A 201 -2.17 2.70 -14.02
CA MET A 201 -3.06 1.75 -13.35
C MET A 201 -2.98 0.39 -14.05
N GLN A 202 -2.82 -0.68 -13.27
CA GLN A 202 -2.48 -2.04 -13.72
C GLN A 202 -1.03 -2.22 -14.23
N ALA A 203 -0.17 -1.19 -14.21
CA ALA A 203 1.23 -1.36 -14.56
C ALA A 203 1.89 -2.43 -13.67
N GLY A 204 2.61 -3.36 -14.28
CA GLY A 204 3.30 -4.44 -13.56
C GLY A 204 2.40 -5.49 -12.91
N VAL A 205 1.10 -5.24 -12.69
CA VAL A 205 0.19 -6.19 -12.02
C VAL A 205 0.18 -7.57 -12.67
N GLY A 206 0.25 -7.64 -14.01
CA GLY A 206 0.36 -8.91 -14.72
C GLY A 206 1.65 -9.68 -14.43
N HIS A 207 2.75 -9.02 -14.07
CA HIS A 207 3.98 -9.67 -13.61
C HIS A 207 3.81 -10.24 -12.21
N LEU A 208 3.14 -9.49 -11.31
CA LEU A 208 2.83 -9.94 -9.96
C LEU A 208 1.93 -11.18 -9.97
N VAL A 209 0.88 -11.18 -10.79
CA VAL A 209 -0.01 -12.33 -10.95
C VAL A 209 0.77 -13.57 -11.39
N ARG A 210 1.62 -13.46 -12.41
CA ARG A 210 2.46 -14.60 -12.85
C ARG A 210 3.41 -15.07 -11.75
N LEU A 211 4.01 -14.15 -11.00
CA LEU A 211 4.86 -14.48 -9.85
C LEU A 211 4.10 -15.31 -8.81
N LEU A 212 2.89 -14.89 -8.45
CA LEU A 212 2.06 -15.62 -7.48
C LEU A 212 1.64 -17.00 -8.00
N GLU A 213 1.29 -17.10 -9.28
CA GLU A 213 0.99 -18.39 -9.93
C GLU A 213 2.21 -19.32 -9.94
N GLU A 214 3.41 -18.80 -10.25
CA GLU A 214 4.67 -19.58 -10.25
C GLU A 214 5.00 -20.19 -8.89
N ILE A 215 4.66 -19.49 -7.80
CA ILE A 215 4.95 -19.96 -6.45
C ILE A 215 3.74 -20.61 -5.76
N ASP A 216 2.63 -20.86 -6.46
CA ASP A 216 1.37 -21.37 -5.89
C ASP A 216 0.95 -20.60 -4.62
N PHE A 217 0.90 -19.26 -4.71
CA PHE A 217 0.54 -18.42 -3.56
C PHE A 217 -0.95 -18.61 -3.21
N PRO A 218 -1.36 -18.70 -1.93
CA PRO A 218 -2.76 -18.86 -1.54
C PRO A 218 -3.60 -17.62 -1.93
N GLU A 219 -4.68 -17.79 -2.71
CA GLU A 219 -5.51 -16.68 -3.17
C GLU A 219 -6.22 -15.96 -2.01
N GLU A 220 -6.56 -16.66 -0.95
CA GLU A 220 -7.16 -16.11 0.27
C GLU A 220 -6.26 -15.12 1.01
N LEU A 221 -4.96 -15.16 0.78
CA LEU A 221 -4.01 -14.18 1.32
C LEU A 221 -3.85 -12.93 0.43
N VAL A 222 -4.45 -12.90 -0.77
CA VAL A 222 -4.43 -11.72 -1.64
C VAL A 222 -5.63 -10.83 -1.32
N VAL A 223 -5.41 -9.76 -0.56
CA VAL A 223 -6.49 -8.94 0.04
C VAL A 223 -7.35 -8.19 -0.97
N ASN A 224 -6.79 -7.85 -2.11
CA ASN A 224 -7.49 -7.14 -3.18
C ASN A 224 -7.89 -8.05 -4.37
N SER A 225 -7.97 -9.37 -4.16
CA SER A 225 -8.39 -10.34 -5.18
C SER A 225 -9.90 -10.30 -5.48
N SER A 226 -10.70 -9.85 -4.52
CA SER A 226 -12.16 -9.77 -4.68
C SER A 226 -12.77 -8.71 -3.75
N PRO A 227 -13.98 -8.20 -4.06
CA PRO A 227 -14.70 -7.26 -3.19
C PRO A 227 -14.91 -7.83 -1.78
N ARG A 228 -15.23 -9.11 -1.70
CA ARG A 228 -15.45 -9.81 -0.41
C ARG A 228 -14.15 -9.82 0.42
N ARG A 229 -13.03 -10.22 -0.19
CA ARG A 229 -11.75 -10.33 0.52
C ARG A 229 -11.26 -8.97 1.00
N LEU A 230 -11.42 -7.92 0.16
CA LEU A 230 -11.10 -6.55 0.56
C LEU A 230 -11.96 -6.09 1.75
N LEU A 231 -13.26 -6.34 1.72
CA LEU A 231 -14.16 -5.97 2.82
C LEU A 231 -13.81 -6.69 4.12
N GLU A 232 -13.44 -7.97 4.05
CA GLU A 232 -12.96 -8.75 5.20
C GLU A 232 -11.70 -8.11 5.79
N GLU A 233 -10.75 -7.68 4.95
CA GLU A 233 -9.52 -7.02 5.40
C GLU A 233 -9.80 -5.67 6.08
N LEU A 234 -10.61 -4.81 5.44
CA LEU A 234 -10.99 -3.52 6.03
C LEU A 234 -11.69 -3.67 7.39
N LYS A 235 -12.47 -4.75 7.58
CA LYS A 235 -13.09 -5.07 8.88
C LYS A 235 -12.05 -5.46 9.93
N LEU A 236 -11.04 -6.26 9.56
CA LEU A 236 -9.94 -6.62 10.46
C LEU A 236 -9.17 -5.40 10.96
N HIS A 237 -9.00 -4.41 10.09
CA HIS A 237 -8.37 -3.13 10.44
C HIS A 237 -9.32 -2.13 11.14
N ASN A 238 -10.57 -2.51 11.44
CA ASN A 238 -11.56 -1.66 12.07
C ASN A 238 -11.79 -0.32 11.34
N LYS A 239 -11.75 -0.33 10.00
CA LYS A 239 -11.85 0.91 9.22
C LYS A 239 -13.28 1.45 9.17
N PRO A 240 -13.50 2.73 9.54
CA PRO A 240 -14.84 3.33 9.56
C PRO A 240 -15.53 3.35 8.19
N VAL A 241 -14.76 3.30 7.10
CA VAL A 241 -15.30 3.22 5.73
C VAL A 241 -16.19 2.00 5.51
N VAL A 242 -15.98 0.91 6.24
CA VAL A 242 -16.77 -0.32 6.15
C VAL A 242 -18.26 -0.06 6.43
N GLU A 243 -18.56 0.73 7.46
CA GLU A 243 -19.94 1.08 7.81
C GLU A 243 -20.56 2.02 6.77
N ARG A 244 -19.74 2.87 6.13
CA ARG A 244 -20.16 3.85 5.14
C ARG A 244 -20.43 3.26 3.76
N ILE A 245 -19.67 2.24 3.33
CA ILE A 245 -19.82 1.58 2.03
C ILE A 245 -20.61 0.26 2.08
N GLY A 246 -20.72 -0.36 3.25
CA GLY A 246 -21.43 -1.64 3.43
C GLY A 246 -22.96 -1.56 3.38
N GLY A 247 -23.51 -0.36 3.24
CA GLY A 247 -24.95 -0.10 3.11
C GLY A 247 -25.44 0.15 1.67
N THR A 248 -24.55 0.01 0.69
CA THR A 248 -24.86 0.12 -0.76
C THR A 248 -24.71 -1.27 -1.47
#